data_5528439a5e9ef56f1cd70c8579dd1331
#
_entry.id   5528439a5e9ef56f1cd70c8579dd1331
#
_cell.length_a   1.000
_cell.length_b   1.000
_cell.length_c   1.000
_cell.angle_alpha   90.00
_cell.angle_beta   90.00
_cell.angle_gamma   90.00
#
_symmetry.space_group_name_H-M   'P 1'
#
loop_
_entity.id
_entity.type
_entity.pdbx_description
1 polymer ?
#
loop_
_entity_poly.entity_id
_entity_poly.type
_entity_poly.pdbx_seq_one_letter_code
_entity_poly.pdbx_strand_id
1 'polypeptide(L)'
;TRQQAEAIGLEIYNVVPGSFTQVIRTSGQIQAAQGDEETIVATTNGVVSFPGQNIIEGATVGVGSTIVAISAKNLYEGDPVAKAKIAYETALKEYQRAEGLVKDKIISAKEFEQTRMKYENARTAYEAQAANVTVSGVKVTSPISGYVKNRLVSQGEYVTVGQPVA
;
A
#
# COMPACT_ATOMS: atom_id res chain seq x y z
N THR A 1 -43.24 66.91 -25.28
CA THR A 1 -43.19 66.50 -26.70
C THR A 1 -42.05 65.52 -26.96
N ARG A 2 -42.11 64.78 -28.06
CA ARG A 2 -41.09 63.78 -28.41
C ARG A 2 -39.70 64.46 -28.54
N GLN A 3 -39.63 65.70 -29.07
CA GLN A 3 -38.39 66.48 -29.17
C GLN A 3 -37.77 66.85 -27.78
N GLN A 4 -38.63 67.05 -26.78
CA GLN A 4 -38.16 67.35 -25.42
C GLN A 4 -37.64 66.06 -24.73
N ALA A 5 -38.20 64.91 -25.03
CA ALA A 5 -37.72 63.65 -24.52
C ALA A 5 -36.37 63.27 -25.10
N GLU A 6 -36.16 63.48 -26.40
CA GLU A 6 -34.85 63.29 -27.08
C GLU A 6 -33.77 64.22 -26.53
N ALA A 7 -34.14 65.51 -26.25
CA ALA A 7 -33.18 66.49 -25.71
C ALA A 7 -32.65 66.17 -24.31
N ILE A 8 -33.38 65.40 -23.54
CA ILE A 8 -32.96 64.97 -22.17
C ILE A 8 -32.50 63.48 -22.12
N GLY A 9 -32.36 62.82 -23.31
CA GLY A 9 -31.86 61.44 -23.39
C GLY A 9 -32.86 60.41 -22.82
N LEU A 10 -34.15 60.68 -22.87
CA LEU A 10 -35.18 59.76 -22.34
C LEU A 10 -35.44 58.65 -23.37
N GLU A 11 -35.03 57.42 -23.05
CA GLU A 11 -35.33 56.25 -23.83
C GLU A 11 -36.56 55.52 -23.27
N ILE A 12 -37.50 55.17 -24.17
CA ILE A 12 -38.70 54.44 -23.79
C ILE A 12 -38.50 52.96 -24.16
N TYR A 13 -38.44 52.12 -23.16
CA TYR A 13 -38.38 50.68 -23.37
C TYR A 13 -39.77 50.04 -23.20
N ASN A 14 -40.16 49.25 -24.20
CA ASN A 14 -41.30 48.36 -24.04
C ASN A 14 -40.86 47.10 -23.26
N VAL A 15 -41.39 46.98 -22.06
CA VAL A 15 -41.14 45.79 -21.25
C VAL A 15 -41.98 44.62 -21.80
N VAL A 16 -41.32 43.64 -22.35
CA VAL A 16 -41.92 42.40 -22.84
C VAL A 16 -41.68 41.34 -21.77
N PRO A 17 -42.74 40.59 -21.37
CA PRO A 17 -42.55 39.43 -20.47
C PRO A 17 -41.59 38.41 -21.10
N GLY A 18 -40.53 38.08 -20.40
CA GLY A 18 -39.52 37.11 -20.85
C GLY A 18 -39.06 36.21 -19.70
N SER A 19 -38.45 35.10 -20.03
CA SER A 19 -37.88 34.24 -19.03
C SER A 19 -36.68 34.92 -18.36
N PHE A 20 -36.72 35.03 -17.04
CA PHE A 20 -35.59 35.53 -16.23
C PHE A 20 -34.77 34.36 -15.69
N THR A 21 -33.52 34.29 -16.03
CA THR A 21 -32.59 33.25 -15.54
C THR A 21 -31.77 33.82 -14.39
N GLN A 22 -32.02 33.34 -13.19
CA GLN A 22 -31.17 33.62 -12.04
C GLN A 22 -29.96 32.66 -12.02
N VAL A 23 -28.77 33.19 -12.08
CA VAL A 23 -27.53 32.39 -11.93
C VAL A 23 -27.15 32.33 -10.46
N ILE A 24 -27.22 31.14 -9.88
CA ILE A 24 -26.75 30.86 -8.53
C ILE A 24 -25.33 30.28 -8.66
N ARG A 25 -24.34 30.99 -8.13
CA ARG A 25 -22.96 30.50 -8.06
C ARG A 25 -22.75 29.87 -6.69
N THR A 26 -22.28 28.63 -6.69
CA THR A 26 -21.95 27.92 -5.46
C THR A 26 -20.55 27.33 -5.61
N SER A 27 -19.88 27.07 -4.50
CA SER A 27 -18.63 26.34 -4.44
C SER A 27 -18.83 25.08 -3.63
N GLY A 28 -18.12 24.01 -3.98
CA GLY A 28 -18.16 22.74 -3.26
C GLY A 28 -16.84 22.03 -3.37
N GLN A 29 -16.56 21.15 -2.44
CA GLN A 29 -15.38 20.27 -2.46
C GLN A 29 -15.87 18.86 -2.76
N ILE A 30 -15.21 18.21 -3.74
CA ILE A 30 -15.47 16.79 -4.03
C ILE A 30 -14.69 15.98 -3.00
N GLN A 31 -15.38 15.10 -2.30
CA GLN A 31 -14.79 14.14 -1.36
C GLN A 31 -15.20 12.74 -1.76
N ALA A 32 -14.36 11.75 -1.46
CA ALA A 32 -14.73 10.35 -1.63
C ALA A 32 -15.89 9.99 -0.70
N ALA A 33 -16.77 9.09 -1.14
CA ALA A 33 -17.84 8.57 -0.31
C ALA A 33 -17.25 7.67 0.81
N GLN A 34 -18.02 7.48 1.86
CA GLN A 34 -17.61 6.60 2.94
C GLN A 34 -17.48 5.16 2.42
N GLY A 35 -16.29 4.58 2.55
CA GLY A 35 -15.96 3.23 2.05
C GLY A 35 -15.22 3.22 0.70
N ASP A 36 -15.10 4.35 0.02
CA ASP A 36 -14.33 4.48 -1.23
C ASP A 36 -12.87 4.87 -1.00
N GLU A 37 -12.48 5.04 0.26
CA GLU A 37 -11.10 5.30 0.67
C GLU A 37 -10.52 4.10 1.40
N GLU A 38 -9.29 3.73 1.07
CA GLU A 38 -8.52 2.68 1.73
C GLU A 38 -7.20 3.25 2.23
N THR A 39 -6.91 3.04 3.50
CA THR A 39 -5.63 3.46 4.09
C THR A 39 -4.62 2.32 3.96
N ILE A 40 -3.55 2.58 3.25
CA ILE A 40 -2.46 1.61 3.08
C ILE A 40 -1.47 1.79 4.22
N VAL A 41 -1.20 0.70 4.96
CA VAL A 41 -0.31 0.70 6.12
C VAL A 41 0.96 -0.11 5.86
N ALA A 42 2.02 0.24 6.57
CA ALA A 42 3.27 -0.52 6.57
C ALA A 42 3.05 -1.91 7.18
N THR A 43 3.48 -2.95 6.47
CA THR A 43 3.36 -4.36 6.90
C THR A 43 4.60 -4.87 7.63
N THR A 44 5.68 -4.10 7.62
CA THR A 44 6.95 -4.42 8.31
C THR A 44 7.65 -3.15 8.75
N ASN A 45 8.56 -3.29 9.73
CA ASN A 45 9.45 -2.20 10.12
C ASN A 45 10.57 -2.03 9.10
N GLY A 46 10.94 -0.79 8.79
CA GLY A 46 12.05 -0.56 7.89
C GLY A 46 12.09 0.83 7.27
N VAL A 47 12.96 0.97 6.29
CA VAL A 47 13.17 2.21 5.54
C VAL A 47 12.39 2.15 4.23
N VAL A 48 11.58 3.18 3.99
CA VAL A 48 10.74 3.31 2.80
C VAL A 48 11.57 3.61 1.56
N SER A 49 11.27 2.89 0.48
CA SER A 49 11.75 3.18 -0.87
C SER A 49 10.60 3.10 -1.88
N PHE A 50 10.69 3.86 -2.96
CA PHE A 50 9.73 3.85 -4.06
C PHE A 50 10.39 3.18 -5.28
N PRO A 51 10.27 1.85 -5.43
CA PRO A 51 10.85 1.12 -6.56
C PRO A 51 9.97 1.23 -7.78
N GLY A 52 10.14 2.22 -8.61
CA GLY A 52 9.39 2.36 -9.85
C GLY A 52 8.78 3.75 -10.05
N GLN A 53 7.50 3.82 -10.39
CA GLN A 53 6.81 5.08 -10.64
C GLN A 53 6.77 5.92 -9.37
N ASN A 54 7.00 7.24 -9.53
CA ASN A 54 6.77 8.19 -8.44
C ASN A 54 5.29 8.14 -8.05
N ILE A 55 5.02 7.51 -6.92
CA ILE A 55 3.69 7.54 -6.30
C ILE A 55 3.52 8.92 -5.70
N ILE A 56 2.87 9.78 -6.46
CA ILE A 56 2.52 11.16 -6.09
C ILE A 56 1.00 11.25 -5.92
N GLU A 57 0.56 12.28 -5.24
CA GLU A 57 -0.86 12.60 -5.12
C GLU A 57 -1.50 12.75 -6.51
N GLY A 58 -2.66 12.14 -6.71
CA GLY A 58 -3.35 12.06 -8.00
C GLY A 58 -2.86 10.95 -8.93
N ALA A 59 -1.81 10.21 -8.60
CA ALA A 59 -1.36 9.08 -9.42
C ALA A 59 -2.38 7.94 -9.43
N THR A 60 -2.62 7.36 -10.61
CA THR A 60 -3.49 6.19 -10.75
C THR A 60 -2.78 4.93 -10.30
N VAL A 61 -3.47 4.12 -9.51
CA VAL A 61 -2.98 2.82 -9.03
C VAL A 61 -4.01 1.73 -9.32
N GLY A 62 -3.54 0.54 -9.66
CA GLY A 62 -4.38 -0.63 -9.85
C GLY A 62 -4.25 -1.59 -8.66
N VAL A 63 -5.15 -2.57 -8.59
CA VAL A 63 -5.04 -3.68 -7.63
C VAL A 63 -3.68 -4.38 -7.81
N GLY A 64 -2.96 -4.60 -6.71
CA GLY A 64 -1.63 -5.20 -6.73
C GLY A 64 -0.48 -4.28 -7.12
N SER A 65 -0.75 -3.01 -7.49
CA SER A 65 0.29 -2.02 -7.76
C SER A 65 1.11 -1.76 -6.51
N THR A 66 2.45 -1.80 -6.64
CA THR A 66 3.35 -1.51 -5.52
C THR A 66 3.34 -0.02 -5.22
N ILE A 67 2.94 0.33 -4.01
CA ILE A 67 2.91 1.72 -3.52
C ILE A 67 4.28 2.08 -2.94
N VAL A 68 4.78 1.27 -2.02
CA VAL A 68 6.12 1.44 -1.42
C VAL A 68 6.79 0.07 -1.28
N ALA A 69 8.11 0.07 -1.15
CA ALA A 69 8.87 -1.06 -0.67
C ALA A 69 9.58 -0.66 0.64
N ILE A 70 9.51 -1.54 1.63
CA ILE A 70 10.08 -1.30 2.95
C ILE A 70 11.25 -2.24 3.15
N SER A 71 12.46 -1.69 3.29
CA SER A 71 13.69 -2.47 3.48
C SER A 71 14.08 -2.55 4.95
N ALA A 72 14.21 -3.77 5.44
CA ALA A 72 14.68 -4.07 6.79
C ALA A 72 16.18 -4.44 6.85
N LYS A 73 16.91 -4.36 5.73
CA LYS A 73 18.29 -4.91 5.60
C LYS A 73 19.30 -4.36 6.59
N ASN A 74 19.17 -3.10 6.98
CA ASN A 74 20.14 -2.40 7.83
C ASN A 74 19.57 -2.05 9.21
N LEU A 75 18.55 -2.75 9.66
CA LEU A 75 17.97 -2.53 10.99
C LEU A 75 18.80 -3.23 12.06
N TYR A 76 18.84 -2.64 13.26
CA TYR A 76 19.47 -3.23 14.45
C TYR A 76 18.94 -4.63 14.77
N GLU A 77 17.64 -4.85 14.59
CA GLU A 77 17.00 -6.16 14.79
C GLU A 77 17.26 -7.16 13.66
N GLY A 78 17.89 -6.73 12.58
CA GLY A 78 18.18 -7.52 11.39
C GLY A 78 16.97 -7.77 10.49
N ASP A 79 17.23 -8.34 9.32
CA ASP A 79 16.19 -8.67 8.34
C ASP A 79 15.39 -9.90 8.79
N PRO A 80 14.07 -9.79 9.02
CA PRO A 80 13.22 -10.92 9.42
C PRO A 80 13.25 -12.08 8.42
N VAL A 81 13.36 -11.77 7.12
CA VAL A 81 13.42 -12.77 6.05
C VAL A 81 14.74 -13.53 6.09
N ALA A 82 15.85 -12.83 6.33
CA ALA A 82 17.16 -13.47 6.51
C ALA A 82 17.17 -14.39 7.72
N LYS A 83 16.57 -13.98 8.84
CA LYS A 83 16.42 -14.82 10.04
C LYS A 83 15.58 -16.08 9.76
N ALA A 84 14.44 -15.92 9.10
CA ALA A 84 13.58 -17.04 8.74
C ALA A 84 14.28 -18.00 7.75
N LYS A 85 15.06 -17.47 6.81
CA LYS A 85 15.87 -18.28 5.89
C LYS A 85 16.90 -19.12 6.63
N ILE A 86 17.64 -18.55 7.56
CA ILE A 86 18.64 -19.28 8.37
C ILE A 86 17.96 -20.39 9.19
N ALA A 87 16.82 -20.09 9.80
CA ALA A 87 16.04 -21.08 10.57
C ALA A 87 15.58 -22.24 9.67
N TYR A 88 15.06 -21.94 8.48
CA TYR A 88 14.68 -22.92 7.49
C TYR A 88 15.86 -23.81 7.03
N GLU A 89 16.98 -23.19 6.65
CA GLU A 89 18.17 -23.93 6.21
C GLU A 89 18.74 -24.83 7.31
N THR A 90 18.69 -24.38 8.56
CA THR A 90 19.12 -25.17 9.73
C THR A 90 18.18 -26.36 9.94
N ALA A 91 16.87 -26.13 9.96
CA ALA A 91 15.89 -27.18 10.13
C ALA A 91 15.90 -28.20 8.96
N LEU A 92 16.17 -27.76 7.74
CA LEU A 92 16.35 -28.63 6.57
C LEU A 92 17.55 -29.57 6.76
N LYS A 93 18.68 -29.06 7.21
CA LYS A 93 19.88 -29.91 7.47
C LYS A 93 19.64 -30.92 8.59
N GLU A 94 18.92 -30.51 9.65
CA GLU A 94 18.53 -31.41 10.74
C GLU A 94 17.57 -32.52 10.23
N TYR A 95 16.58 -32.16 9.42
CA TYR A 95 15.65 -33.10 8.82
C TYR A 95 16.36 -34.11 7.91
N GLN A 96 17.24 -33.66 7.01
CA GLN A 96 18.02 -34.52 6.13
C GLN A 96 18.91 -35.52 6.90
N ARG A 97 19.51 -35.04 8.01
CA ARG A 97 20.30 -35.93 8.90
C ARG A 97 19.40 -36.96 9.58
N ALA A 98 18.27 -36.50 10.12
CA ALA A 98 17.33 -37.37 10.80
C ALA A 98 16.72 -38.43 9.86
N GLU A 99 16.53 -38.11 8.57
CA GLU A 99 16.06 -39.07 7.55
C GLU A 99 17.02 -40.24 7.35
N GLY A 100 18.33 -39.97 7.40
CA GLY A 100 19.34 -41.07 7.39
C GLY A 100 19.28 -41.89 8.67
N LEU A 101 19.29 -41.23 9.84
CA LEU A 101 19.33 -41.87 11.14
C LEU A 101 18.10 -42.76 11.43
N VAL A 102 16.90 -42.36 10.95
CA VAL A 102 15.69 -43.19 11.14
C VAL A 102 15.73 -44.44 10.26
N LYS A 103 16.28 -44.35 9.04
CA LYS A 103 16.48 -45.53 8.16
C LYS A 103 17.42 -46.56 8.81
N ASP A 104 18.47 -46.07 9.48
CA ASP A 104 19.42 -46.89 10.20
C ASP A 104 18.94 -47.29 11.60
N LYS A 105 17.68 -46.95 11.97
CA LYS A 105 17.06 -47.24 13.28
C LYS A 105 17.84 -46.67 14.48
N ILE A 106 18.60 -45.59 14.27
CA ILE A 106 19.39 -44.90 15.31
C ILE A 106 18.50 -43.97 16.14
N ILE A 107 17.50 -43.36 15.51
CA ILE A 107 16.49 -42.53 16.19
C ILE A 107 15.12 -43.13 16.10
N SER A 108 14.24 -42.78 17.05
CA SER A 108 12.86 -43.24 17.06
C SER A 108 12.01 -42.51 15.99
N ALA A 109 10.93 -43.19 15.53
CA ALA A 109 9.97 -42.54 14.63
C ALA A 109 9.38 -41.25 15.22
N LYS A 110 9.20 -41.18 16.53
CA LYS A 110 8.72 -39.99 17.22
C LYS A 110 9.69 -38.82 17.11
N GLU A 111 10.97 -39.05 17.28
CA GLU A 111 12.02 -38.02 17.14
C GLU A 111 12.13 -37.55 15.70
N PHE A 112 12.01 -38.45 14.73
CA PHE A 112 11.97 -38.10 13.31
C PHE A 112 10.77 -37.20 12.99
N GLU A 113 9.56 -37.53 13.43
CA GLU A 113 8.36 -36.74 13.24
C GLU A 113 8.47 -35.35 13.88
N GLN A 114 9.09 -35.24 15.06
CA GLN A 114 9.35 -33.94 15.70
C GLN A 114 10.29 -33.07 14.85
N THR A 115 11.33 -33.67 14.28
CA THR A 115 12.28 -32.95 13.43
C THR A 115 11.62 -32.53 12.11
N ARG A 116 10.77 -33.38 11.54
CA ARG A 116 9.96 -33.06 10.36
C ARG A 116 9.02 -31.89 10.62
N MET A 117 8.31 -31.90 11.74
CA MET A 117 7.42 -30.78 12.11
C MET A 117 8.18 -29.46 12.26
N LYS A 118 9.39 -29.48 12.85
CA LYS A 118 10.24 -28.28 12.95
C LYS A 118 10.61 -27.75 11.56
N TYR A 119 10.99 -28.63 10.65
CA TYR A 119 11.31 -28.29 9.27
C TYR A 119 10.11 -27.66 8.54
N GLU A 120 8.93 -28.31 8.60
CA GLU A 120 7.71 -27.80 7.95
C GLU A 120 7.28 -26.44 8.51
N ASN A 121 7.38 -26.24 9.82
CA ASN A 121 7.09 -24.94 10.44
C ASN A 121 8.06 -23.84 9.99
N ALA A 122 9.36 -24.14 9.98
CA ALA A 122 10.38 -23.21 9.54
C ALA A 122 10.24 -22.86 8.04
N ARG A 123 9.89 -23.86 7.22
CA ARG A 123 9.62 -23.70 5.79
C ARG A 123 8.42 -22.75 5.57
N THR A 124 7.30 -23.03 6.21
CA THR A 124 6.08 -22.22 6.09
C THR A 124 6.32 -20.78 6.53
N ALA A 125 7.05 -20.59 7.65
CA ALA A 125 7.41 -19.25 8.13
C ALA A 125 8.30 -18.50 7.13
N TYR A 126 9.29 -19.18 6.53
CA TYR A 126 10.15 -18.57 5.51
C TYR A 126 9.36 -18.22 4.23
N GLU A 127 8.56 -19.15 3.71
CA GLU A 127 7.74 -18.94 2.50
C GLU A 127 6.76 -17.76 2.67
N ALA A 128 6.10 -17.67 3.83
CA ALA A 128 5.18 -16.57 4.14
C ALA A 128 5.88 -15.20 4.15
N GLN A 129 7.10 -15.14 4.71
CA GLN A 129 7.86 -13.89 4.76
C GLN A 129 8.52 -13.55 3.42
N ALA A 130 8.93 -14.57 2.64
CA ALA A 130 9.61 -14.39 1.36
C ALA A 130 8.66 -13.99 0.22
N ALA A 131 7.37 -14.33 0.32
CA ALA A 131 6.37 -14.16 -0.74
C ALA A 131 6.28 -12.71 -1.28
N ASN A 132 6.47 -11.71 -0.42
CA ASN A 132 6.33 -10.30 -0.77
C ASN A 132 7.68 -9.54 -0.80
N VAL A 133 8.81 -10.25 -0.76
CA VAL A 133 10.14 -9.64 -0.68
C VAL A 133 10.76 -9.51 -2.07
N THR A 134 11.31 -8.32 -2.32
CA THR A 134 12.10 -8.02 -3.52
C THR A 134 13.49 -7.53 -3.12
N VAL A 135 14.33 -7.26 -4.12
CA VAL A 135 15.65 -6.64 -3.91
C VAL A 135 15.56 -5.32 -3.13
N SER A 136 14.44 -4.59 -3.31
CA SER A 136 14.19 -3.31 -2.63
C SER A 136 13.52 -3.45 -1.26
N GLY A 137 13.15 -4.66 -0.84
CA GLY A 137 12.46 -4.94 0.42
C GLY A 137 11.07 -5.55 0.25
N VAL A 138 10.27 -5.51 1.30
CA VAL A 138 8.88 -5.99 1.31
C VAL A 138 8.01 -4.99 0.56
N LYS A 139 7.29 -5.48 -0.44
CA LYS A 139 6.32 -4.66 -1.20
C LYS A 139 5.05 -4.44 -0.39
N VAL A 140 4.61 -3.21 -0.34
CA VAL A 140 3.25 -2.84 0.11
C VAL A 140 2.46 -2.45 -1.13
N THR A 141 1.38 -3.18 -1.40
CA THR A 141 0.58 -3.06 -2.61
C THR A 141 -0.80 -2.48 -2.32
N SER A 142 -1.40 -1.84 -3.32
CA SER A 142 -2.79 -1.38 -3.24
C SER A 142 -3.76 -2.55 -3.33
N PRO A 143 -4.74 -2.70 -2.42
CA PRO A 143 -5.81 -3.67 -2.52
C PRO A 143 -6.92 -3.27 -3.50
N ILE A 144 -7.00 -1.98 -3.84
CA ILE A 144 -8.03 -1.41 -4.72
C ILE A 144 -7.39 -0.70 -5.92
N SER A 145 -8.19 -0.44 -6.95
CA SER A 145 -7.84 0.46 -8.04
C SER A 145 -8.43 1.85 -7.78
N GLY A 146 -7.65 2.89 -8.05
CA GLY A 146 -8.08 4.26 -7.81
C GLY A 146 -6.95 5.28 -7.99
N TYR A 147 -7.01 6.33 -7.20
CA TYR A 147 -6.03 7.42 -7.20
C TYR A 147 -5.43 7.57 -5.80
N VAL A 148 -4.14 7.87 -5.76
CA VAL A 148 -3.47 8.21 -4.50
C VAL A 148 -3.97 9.58 -4.04
N LYS A 149 -4.66 9.61 -2.90
CA LYS A 149 -5.16 10.85 -2.31
C LYS A 149 -4.03 11.63 -1.65
N ASN A 150 -3.33 10.99 -0.72
CA ASN A 150 -2.22 11.58 0.00
C ASN A 150 -1.08 10.55 0.11
N ARG A 151 0.15 11.03 0.06
CA ARG A 151 1.32 10.26 0.42
C ARG A 151 1.82 10.73 1.79
N LEU A 152 1.79 9.84 2.77
CA LEU A 152 2.08 10.18 4.17
C LEU A 152 3.54 9.93 4.59
N VAL A 153 4.34 9.30 3.70
CA VAL A 153 5.74 8.96 3.97
C VAL A 153 6.68 9.45 2.89
N SER A 154 7.93 9.67 3.25
CA SER A 154 8.99 10.14 2.36
C SER A 154 9.99 9.02 2.01
N GLN A 155 10.71 9.20 0.90
CA GLN A 155 11.83 8.34 0.54
C GLN A 155 12.89 8.35 1.65
N GLY A 156 13.30 7.17 2.13
CA GLY A 156 14.28 7.05 3.19
C GLY A 156 13.74 7.20 4.61
N GLU A 157 12.45 7.43 4.77
CA GLU A 157 11.80 7.50 6.08
C GLU A 157 11.71 6.11 6.72
N TYR A 158 11.93 6.06 8.03
CA TYR A 158 11.75 4.84 8.81
C TYR A 158 10.28 4.72 9.24
N VAL A 159 9.67 3.58 8.99
CA VAL A 159 8.28 3.28 9.34
C VAL A 159 8.19 2.03 10.21
N THR A 160 7.14 1.99 11.02
CA THR A 160 6.79 0.84 11.86
C THR A 160 5.54 0.14 11.34
N VAL A 161 5.38 -1.14 11.71
CA VAL A 161 4.18 -1.91 11.37
C VAL A 161 2.92 -1.17 11.81
N GLY A 162 1.93 -1.06 10.91
CA GLY A 162 0.67 -0.37 11.14
C GLY A 162 0.70 1.14 10.87
N GLN A 163 1.87 1.73 10.58
CA GLN A 163 1.96 3.14 10.23
C GLN A 163 1.35 3.38 8.85
N PRO A 164 0.45 4.37 8.68
CA PRO A 164 -0.13 4.69 7.39
C PRO A 164 0.93 5.26 6.44
N VAL A 165 0.90 4.81 5.18
CA VAL A 165 1.85 5.22 4.13
C VAL A 165 1.18 5.95 2.98
N ALA A 166 -0.10 5.68 2.73
CA ALA A 166 -0.91 6.35 1.70
C ALA A 166 -2.40 6.25 2.03
#